data_78fef20f08feeb1952a5026ed9a9e159
#
_entry.id   78fef20f08feeb1952a5026ed9a9e159
#
_cell.length_a   1.000
_cell.length_b   1.000
_cell.length_c   1.000
_cell.angle_alpha   90.00
_cell.angle_beta   90.00
_cell.angle_gamma   90.00
#
_symmetry.space_group_name_H-M   'P 1'
#
loop_
_entity.id
_entity.type
_entity.pdbx_description
1 polymer ?
#
loop_
_entity_poly.entity_id
_entity_poly.type
_entity_poly.pdbx_seq_one_letter_code
_entity_poly.pdbx_strand_id
1 'polypeptide(L)'
;MNKLMRTDIIEDIRTQLFALQDKNYREFHARLMPNIEKERIIGIRVPVLRKYAKELARGSRLFLSVRGEKLGCNTVKENDCDNVEKFLNSLPHYYYEENNLHMFLIMQMKDYDTALDYLEVFLPYIDNWATCDSGVPSVFKKHKNELLLHVYEWLDSDKPYTVRYGIGTLMRLYLDEDFDIKYALDVAKIRSEEYYVNMMKAWYIATALAKQYDAVLPILQEKLMDSWSHNKAIQKARESYRITPQQKEYLSTLKV
;
A
#
# COMPACT_ATOMS: atom_id res chain seq x y z
N MET A 1 -26.29 40.52 2.49
CA MET A 1 -25.37 39.95 1.49
C MET A 1 -24.43 39.00 2.22
N ASN A 2 -24.82 37.74 2.32
CA ASN A 2 -24.02 36.71 3.00
C ASN A 2 -22.91 36.24 2.08
N LYS A 3 -21.68 36.63 2.38
CA LYS A 3 -20.47 36.00 1.87
C LYS A 3 -20.36 34.65 2.58
N LEU A 4 -21.03 33.61 2.05
CA LEU A 4 -20.77 32.23 2.49
C LEU A 4 -19.27 32.00 2.30
N MET A 5 -18.55 31.89 3.41
CA MET A 5 -17.17 31.42 3.44
C MET A 5 -17.17 30.07 2.69
N ARG A 6 -16.53 30.00 1.52
CA ARG A 6 -16.12 28.73 0.94
C ARG A 6 -15.10 28.14 1.91
N THR A 7 -15.55 27.26 2.79
CA THR A 7 -14.66 26.44 3.60
C THR A 7 -13.74 25.70 2.65
N ASP A 8 -12.46 25.71 2.93
CA ASP A 8 -11.50 24.92 2.15
C ASP A 8 -11.85 23.45 2.38
N ILE A 9 -12.10 22.71 1.31
CA ILE A 9 -12.52 21.29 1.39
C ILE A 9 -11.53 20.43 2.18
N ILE A 10 -10.25 20.79 2.13
CA ILE A 10 -9.21 20.08 2.89
C ILE A 10 -9.45 20.27 4.39
N GLU A 11 -9.82 21.48 4.82
CA GLU A 11 -10.17 21.78 6.22
C GLU A 11 -11.47 21.08 6.64
N ASP A 12 -12.43 20.90 5.76
CA ASP A 12 -13.64 20.12 6.03
C ASP A 12 -13.31 18.65 6.26
N ILE A 13 -12.49 18.05 5.39
CA ILE A 13 -12.00 16.67 5.55
C ILE A 13 -11.20 16.54 6.86
N ARG A 14 -10.30 17.46 7.17
CA ARG A 14 -9.54 17.46 8.42
C ARG A 14 -10.46 17.55 9.64
N THR A 15 -11.44 18.41 9.61
CA THR A 15 -12.44 18.55 10.68
C THR A 15 -13.15 17.21 10.93
N GLN A 16 -13.55 16.50 9.88
CA GLN A 16 -14.15 15.17 9.99
C GLN A 16 -13.15 14.13 10.51
N LEU A 17 -11.89 14.15 10.04
CA LEU A 17 -10.85 13.25 10.56
C LEU A 17 -10.62 13.47 12.05
N PHE A 18 -10.53 14.72 12.52
CA PHE A 18 -10.40 15.02 13.95
C PHE A 18 -11.62 14.61 14.77
N ALA A 19 -12.83 14.70 14.20
CA ALA A 19 -14.04 14.21 14.87
C ALA A 19 -14.04 12.66 15.05
N LEU A 20 -13.27 11.93 14.24
CA LEU A 20 -13.10 10.48 14.32
C LEU A 20 -11.93 10.05 15.22
N GLN A 21 -11.23 10.99 15.86
CA GLN A 21 -10.06 10.72 16.68
C GLN A 21 -10.37 9.81 17.87
N ASP A 22 -9.50 8.81 18.11
CA ASP A 22 -9.40 8.03 19.35
C ASP A 22 -8.05 8.36 20.02
N LYS A 23 -8.10 9.16 21.10
CA LYS A 23 -6.89 9.63 21.78
C LYS A 23 -6.06 8.49 22.38
N ASN A 24 -6.70 7.44 22.90
CA ASN A 24 -5.99 6.29 23.46
C ASN A 24 -5.30 5.48 22.34
N TYR A 25 -5.97 5.33 21.20
CA TYR A 25 -5.40 4.69 20.05
C TYR A 25 -4.24 5.49 19.45
N ARG A 26 -4.31 6.83 19.46
CA ARG A 26 -3.22 7.72 19.02
C ARG A 26 -1.92 7.43 19.76
N GLU A 27 -1.96 7.34 21.07
CA GLU A 27 -0.78 7.07 21.91
C GLU A 27 -0.18 5.70 21.63
N PHE A 28 -1.01 4.69 21.42
CA PHE A 28 -0.56 3.36 21.03
C PHE A 28 0.04 3.37 19.63
N HIS A 29 -0.65 3.97 18.67
CA HIS A 29 -0.28 3.94 17.25
C HIS A 29 1.01 4.70 16.98
N ALA A 30 1.24 5.85 17.62
CA ALA A 30 2.46 6.63 17.49
C ALA A 30 3.73 5.83 17.83
N ARG A 31 3.65 4.84 18.74
CA ARG A 31 4.78 3.97 19.05
C ARG A 31 5.11 2.98 17.94
N LEU A 32 4.15 2.66 17.08
CA LEU A 32 4.34 1.76 15.93
C LEU A 32 4.89 2.48 14.69
N MET A 33 4.88 3.81 14.71
CA MET A 33 5.25 4.69 13.59
C MET A 33 6.40 5.63 13.98
N PRO A 34 7.59 5.09 14.31
CA PRO A 34 8.70 5.89 14.87
C PRO A 34 9.28 6.91 13.86
N ASN A 35 8.99 6.74 12.59
CA ASN A 35 9.40 7.64 11.52
C ASN A 35 8.37 8.77 11.22
N ILE A 36 7.23 8.79 11.92
CA ILE A 36 6.22 9.84 11.79
C ILE A 36 6.16 10.63 13.10
N GLU A 37 6.26 11.94 13.00
CA GLU A 37 6.11 12.83 14.15
C GLU A 37 4.71 12.67 14.78
N LYS A 38 4.65 12.59 16.11
CA LYS A 38 3.41 12.33 16.85
C LYS A 38 2.31 13.34 16.55
N GLU A 39 2.69 14.58 16.27
CA GLU A 39 1.80 15.69 15.92
C GLU A 39 1.10 15.47 14.58
N ARG A 40 1.72 14.70 13.69
CA ARG A 40 1.17 14.31 12.39
C ARG A 40 0.24 13.09 12.46
N ILE A 41 0.03 12.51 13.66
CA ILE A 41 -0.86 11.36 13.87
C ILE A 41 -2.13 11.84 14.58
N ILE A 42 -3.28 11.74 13.93
CA ILE A 42 -4.60 12.06 14.51
C ILE A 42 -5.03 10.93 15.46
N GLY A 43 -4.82 9.68 15.08
CA GLY A 43 -5.19 8.51 15.87
C GLY A 43 -6.58 7.98 15.51
N ILE A 44 -6.80 7.62 14.24
CA ILE A 44 -8.07 7.04 13.78
C ILE A 44 -7.86 5.54 13.52
N ARG A 45 -8.78 4.71 14.04
CA ARG A 45 -8.73 3.27 13.78
C ARG A 45 -8.99 2.97 12.30
N VAL A 46 -8.17 2.11 11.71
CA VAL A 46 -8.24 1.76 10.29
C VAL A 46 -9.65 1.39 9.80
N PRO A 47 -10.46 0.57 10.50
CA PRO A 47 -11.83 0.28 10.05
C PRO A 47 -12.72 1.52 9.97
N VAL A 48 -12.57 2.49 10.90
CA VAL A 48 -13.33 3.74 10.90
C VAL A 48 -12.93 4.60 9.70
N LEU A 49 -11.62 4.75 9.46
CA LEU A 49 -11.10 5.52 8.33
C LEU A 49 -11.49 4.89 6.98
N ARG A 50 -11.46 3.55 6.86
CA ARG A 50 -11.95 2.86 5.66
C ARG A 50 -13.45 3.05 5.42
N LYS A 51 -14.25 3.11 6.48
CA LYS A 51 -15.69 3.42 6.38
C LYS A 51 -15.88 4.85 5.85
N TYR A 52 -15.17 5.82 6.39
CA TYR A 52 -15.20 7.21 5.92
C TYR A 52 -14.77 7.34 4.46
N ALA A 53 -13.68 6.67 4.04
CA ALA A 53 -13.28 6.64 2.65
C ALA A 53 -14.37 6.09 1.70
N LYS A 54 -15.10 5.05 2.13
CA LYS A 54 -16.23 4.51 1.35
C LYS A 54 -17.40 5.49 1.26
N GLU A 55 -17.66 6.24 2.31
CA GLU A 55 -18.73 7.27 2.33
C GLU A 55 -18.38 8.41 1.37
N LEU A 56 -17.14 8.92 1.41
CA LEU A 56 -16.65 9.92 0.47
C LEU A 56 -16.71 9.44 -0.98
N ALA A 57 -16.24 8.20 -1.25
CA ALA A 57 -16.24 7.63 -2.58
C ALA A 57 -17.66 7.51 -3.19
N ARG A 58 -18.69 7.23 -2.40
CA ARG A 58 -20.09 7.14 -2.88
C ARG A 58 -20.62 8.46 -3.40
N GLY A 59 -20.13 9.58 -2.92
CA GLY A 59 -20.52 10.93 -3.34
C GLY A 59 -19.76 11.46 -4.56
N SER A 60 -18.71 10.77 -5.03
CA SER A 60 -17.80 11.29 -6.04
C SER A 60 -17.91 10.57 -7.39
N ARG A 61 -17.85 11.33 -8.49
CA ARG A 61 -17.90 10.82 -9.88
C ARG A 61 -16.69 9.95 -10.23
N LEU A 62 -15.54 10.17 -9.60
CA LEU A 62 -14.31 9.35 -9.80
C LEU A 62 -14.54 7.85 -9.58
N PHE A 63 -15.59 7.47 -8.86
CA PHE A 63 -15.88 6.09 -8.48
C PHE A 63 -17.08 5.48 -9.22
N LEU A 64 -17.77 6.27 -10.06
CA LEU A 64 -19.01 5.87 -10.75
C LEU A 64 -18.78 5.25 -12.13
N SER A 65 -17.56 5.30 -12.69
CA SER A 65 -17.35 4.82 -14.04
C SER A 65 -17.16 3.29 -14.09
N VAL A 66 -18.19 2.61 -14.61
CA VAL A 66 -18.05 1.29 -15.22
C VAL A 66 -18.69 1.41 -16.62
N ARG A 67 -17.89 1.21 -17.67
CA ARG A 67 -18.29 1.16 -19.08
C ARG A 67 -18.64 2.49 -19.75
N GLY A 68 -17.68 3.39 -19.98
CA GLY A 68 -17.85 4.38 -21.08
C GLY A 68 -19.11 5.26 -21.11
N GLU A 69 -20.07 5.05 -20.23
CA GLU A 69 -21.25 5.85 -20.04
C GLU A 69 -21.00 6.84 -18.92
N LYS A 70 -20.82 8.11 -19.27
CA LYS A 70 -20.97 9.22 -18.34
C LYS A 70 -22.39 9.14 -17.79
N LEU A 71 -22.58 8.45 -16.67
CA LEU A 71 -23.85 8.50 -15.95
C LEU A 71 -24.14 9.95 -15.59
N GLY A 72 -25.17 10.50 -16.20
CA GLY A 72 -25.64 11.86 -15.95
C GLY A 72 -25.90 12.04 -14.44
N CYS A 73 -25.33 13.10 -13.90
CA CYS A 73 -25.39 13.46 -12.50
C CYS A 73 -26.78 13.96 -12.10
N ASN A 74 -27.76 13.09 -11.99
CA ASN A 74 -29.09 13.45 -11.46
C ASN A 74 -29.27 13.11 -9.98
N THR A 75 -28.25 12.51 -9.31
CA THR A 75 -28.38 12.04 -7.92
C THR A 75 -27.27 12.49 -6.96
N VAL A 76 -26.21 13.13 -7.46
CA VAL A 76 -25.10 13.63 -6.63
C VAL A 76 -24.99 15.12 -6.80
N LYS A 77 -24.93 15.90 -5.72
CA LYS A 77 -24.72 17.35 -5.77
C LYS A 77 -23.40 17.64 -6.48
N GLU A 78 -23.41 18.51 -7.46
CA GLU A 78 -22.28 18.86 -8.33
C GLU A 78 -21.02 19.32 -7.56
N ASN A 79 -21.20 19.82 -6.33
CA ASN A 79 -20.12 20.26 -5.43
C ASN A 79 -19.35 19.12 -4.76
N ASP A 80 -19.95 17.93 -4.57
CA ASP A 80 -19.30 16.83 -3.82
C ASP A 80 -18.34 16.03 -4.70
N CYS A 81 -18.56 15.99 -6.02
CA CYS A 81 -17.68 15.30 -6.96
C CYS A 81 -16.31 15.98 -7.11
N ASP A 82 -16.28 17.30 -7.01
CA ASP A 82 -15.08 18.13 -7.11
C ASP A 82 -14.23 18.07 -5.82
N ASN A 83 -14.82 17.71 -4.69
CA ASN A 83 -14.19 17.76 -3.38
C ASN A 83 -13.19 16.64 -3.15
N VAL A 84 -13.50 15.41 -3.57
CA VAL A 84 -12.59 14.28 -3.42
C VAL A 84 -11.40 14.41 -4.36
N GLU A 85 -11.64 14.86 -5.58
CA GLU A 85 -10.58 15.13 -6.56
C GLU A 85 -9.63 16.23 -6.07
N LYS A 86 -10.15 17.32 -5.49
CA LYS A 86 -9.33 18.37 -4.86
C LYS A 86 -8.48 17.82 -3.72
N PHE A 87 -9.04 16.96 -2.88
CA PHE A 87 -8.28 16.32 -1.81
C PHE A 87 -7.17 15.43 -2.37
N LEU A 88 -7.46 14.57 -3.36
CA LEU A 88 -6.46 13.70 -3.98
C LEU A 88 -5.33 14.50 -4.66
N ASN A 89 -5.62 15.67 -5.21
CA ASN A 89 -4.63 16.55 -5.84
C ASN A 89 -3.89 17.46 -4.84
N SER A 90 -4.24 17.46 -3.55
CA SER A 90 -3.64 18.33 -2.53
C SER A 90 -2.40 17.72 -1.87
N LEU A 91 -1.50 17.16 -2.65
CA LEU A 91 -0.25 16.56 -2.17
C LEU A 91 0.85 17.63 -1.94
N PRO A 92 1.75 17.41 -0.95
CA PRO A 92 1.78 16.33 0.04
C PRO A 92 0.74 16.53 1.15
N HIS A 93 0.22 15.44 1.71
CA HIS A 93 -0.63 15.51 2.89
C HIS A 93 0.21 15.72 4.16
N TYR A 94 -0.36 16.43 5.13
CA TYR A 94 0.33 16.65 6.40
C TYR A 94 0.11 15.51 7.40
N TYR A 95 -1.15 15.06 7.58
CA TYR A 95 -1.46 14.03 8.56
C TYR A 95 -1.31 12.62 7.98
N TYR A 96 -0.83 11.71 8.84
CA TYR A 96 -0.74 10.28 8.55
C TYR A 96 -2.07 9.70 8.06
N GLU A 97 -3.17 10.09 8.68
CA GLU A 97 -4.50 9.62 8.30
C GLU A 97 -5.01 10.21 6.97
N GLU A 98 -4.53 11.36 6.56
CA GLU A 98 -4.78 11.90 5.22
C GLU A 98 -4.11 11.01 4.16
N ASN A 99 -2.85 10.58 4.39
CA ASN A 99 -2.17 9.63 3.51
C ASN A 99 -2.91 8.29 3.42
N ASN A 100 -3.38 7.77 4.56
CA ASN A 100 -4.18 6.54 4.56
C ASN A 100 -5.53 6.72 3.86
N LEU A 101 -6.21 7.85 4.08
CA LEU A 101 -7.47 8.18 3.41
C LEU A 101 -7.28 8.23 1.89
N HIS A 102 -6.22 8.88 1.43
CA HIS A 102 -5.84 8.96 0.01
C HIS A 102 -5.71 7.54 -0.59
N MET A 103 -4.89 6.68 0.01
CA MET A 103 -4.74 5.29 -0.44
C MET A 103 -6.08 4.54 -0.42
N PHE A 104 -6.90 4.70 0.63
CA PHE A 104 -8.19 4.02 0.71
C PHE A 104 -9.19 4.52 -0.34
N LEU A 105 -9.12 5.78 -0.76
CA LEU A 105 -9.89 6.31 -1.87
C LEU A 105 -9.44 5.67 -3.20
N ILE A 106 -8.13 5.67 -3.51
CA ILE A 106 -7.62 4.99 -4.71
C ILE A 106 -8.08 3.52 -4.75
N MET A 107 -8.07 2.82 -3.63
CA MET A 107 -8.53 1.43 -3.54
C MET A 107 -10.02 1.23 -3.84
N GLN A 108 -10.86 2.28 -3.83
CA GLN A 108 -12.27 2.22 -4.23
C GLN A 108 -12.47 2.39 -5.75
N MET A 109 -11.48 2.89 -6.49
CA MET A 109 -11.58 3.14 -7.92
C MET A 109 -11.83 1.84 -8.68
N LYS A 110 -12.65 1.92 -9.75
CA LYS A 110 -13.09 0.77 -10.55
C LYS A 110 -12.50 0.76 -11.95
N ASP A 111 -12.04 1.91 -12.41
CA ASP A 111 -11.33 2.08 -13.66
C ASP A 111 -9.83 1.90 -13.43
N TYR A 112 -9.17 1.11 -14.30
CA TYR A 112 -7.76 0.74 -14.13
C TYR A 112 -6.84 1.95 -14.33
N ASP A 113 -7.04 2.67 -15.44
CA ASP A 113 -6.16 3.80 -15.79
C ASP A 113 -6.27 4.90 -14.75
N THR A 114 -7.50 5.25 -14.35
CA THR A 114 -7.74 6.23 -13.27
C THR A 114 -7.07 5.81 -11.96
N ALA A 115 -7.20 4.54 -11.56
CA ALA A 115 -6.60 4.06 -10.32
C ALA A 115 -5.07 4.08 -10.38
N LEU A 116 -4.50 3.78 -11.53
CA LEU A 116 -3.06 3.77 -11.76
C LEU A 116 -2.51 5.20 -11.74
N ASP A 117 -3.12 6.13 -12.49
CA ASP A 117 -2.70 7.53 -12.56
C ASP A 117 -2.64 8.18 -11.16
N TYR A 118 -3.72 8.04 -10.37
CA TYR A 118 -3.74 8.58 -9.00
C TYR A 118 -2.73 7.89 -8.08
N LEU A 119 -2.52 6.60 -8.25
CA LEU A 119 -1.53 5.86 -7.47
C LEU A 119 -0.11 6.32 -7.77
N GLU A 120 0.26 6.44 -9.04
CA GLU A 120 1.62 6.86 -9.46
C GLU A 120 1.94 8.27 -9.00
N VAL A 121 0.98 9.19 -9.06
CA VAL A 121 1.13 10.54 -8.50
C VAL A 121 1.31 10.50 -6.99
N PHE A 122 0.66 9.56 -6.29
CA PHE A 122 0.70 9.48 -4.82
C PHE A 122 1.92 8.74 -4.27
N LEU A 123 2.41 7.69 -4.95
CA LEU A 123 3.50 6.83 -4.45
C LEU A 123 4.74 7.60 -3.95
N PRO A 124 5.23 8.66 -4.63
CA PRO A 124 6.40 9.42 -4.17
C PRO A 124 6.20 10.16 -2.84
N TYR A 125 4.96 10.36 -2.41
CA TYR A 125 4.61 11.07 -1.17
C TYR A 125 4.35 10.14 0.01
N ILE A 126 4.38 8.82 -0.19
CA ILE A 126 4.24 7.85 0.90
C ILE A 126 5.51 7.88 1.75
N ASP A 127 5.34 8.19 3.04
CA ASP A 127 6.42 8.37 4.01
C ASP A 127 6.43 7.30 5.11
N ASN A 128 5.56 6.27 5.00
CA ASN A 128 5.42 5.25 6.03
C ASN A 128 4.93 3.90 5.50
N TRP A 129 5.32 2.83 6.22
CA TRP A 129 4.98 1.46 5.85
C TRP A 129 3.48 1.15 5.94
N ALA A 130 2.73 1.76 6.86
CA ALA A 130 1.34 1.42 7.07
C ALA A 130 0.43 1.93 5.94
N THR A 131 0.69 3.13 5.42
CA THR A 131 0.05 3.63 4.20
C THR A 131 0.43 2.77 3.00
N CYS A 132 1.73 2.50 2.83
CA CYS A 132 2.27 1.67 1.75
C CYS A 132 1.64 0.28 1.70
N ASP A 133 1.50 -0.38 2.86
CA ASP A 133 1.01 -1.76 2.96
C ASP A 133 -0.52 -1.87 3.02
N SER A 134 -1.24 -0.77 2.94
CA SER A 134 -2.72 -0.73 3.03
C SER A 134 -3.44 -1.63 2.04
N GLY A 135 -2.82 -1.93 0.91
CA GLY A 135 -3.32 -2.84 -0.12
C GLY A 135 -3.10 -2.31 -1.53
N VAL A 136 -3.75 -2.96 -2.48
CA VAL A 136 -3.76 -2.57 -3.90
C VAL A 136 -5.21 -2.39 -4.37
N PRO A 137 -5.48 -1.51 -5.34
CA PRO A 137 -6.80 -1.38 -5.95
C PRO A 137 -7.31 -2.72 -6.47
N SER A 138 -8.59 -3.02 -6.20
CA SER A 138 -9.15 -4.32 -6.59
C SER A 138 -9.20 -4.53 -8.10
N VAL A 139 -9.29 -3.46 -8.87
CA VAL A 139 -9.28 -3.46 -10.33
C VAL A 139 -7.99 -4.02 -10.90
N PHE A 140 -6.86 -3.85 -10.23
CA PHE A 140 -5.55 -4.37 -10.67
C PHE A 140 -5.49 -5.88 -10.83
N LYS A 141 -6.33 -6.62 -10.10
CA LYS A 141 -6.42 -8.09 -10.24
C LYS A 141 -6.82 -8.55 -11.63
N LYS A 142 -7.50 -7.70 -12.39
CA LYS A 142 -7.97 -8.02 -13.76
C LYS A 142 -7.01 -7.54 -14.85
N HIS A 143 -5.99 -6.76 -14.48
CA HIS A 143 -5.04 -6.10 -15.38
C HIS A 143 -3.59 -6.42 -14.99
N LYS A 144 -3.35 -7.67 -14.53
CA LYS A 144 -2.02 -8.06 -14.02
C LYS A 144 -0.91 -7.95 -15.06
N ASN A 145 -1.20 -8.24 -16.31
CA ASN A 145 -0.19 -8.19 -17.38
C ASN A 145 0.26 -6.75 -17.66
N GLU A 146 -0.70 -5.83 -17.74
CA GLU A 146 -0.43 -4.40 -17.93
C GLU A 146 0.26 -3.82 -16.70
N LEU A 147 -0.24 -4.15 -15.51
CA LEU A 147 0.30 -3.68 -14.22
C LEU A 147 1.75 -4.10 -14.00
N LEU A 148 2.17 -5.24 -14.53
CA LEU A 148 3.52 -5.77 -14.30
C LEU A 148 4.62 -4.82 -14.80
N LEU A 149 4.38 -4.08 -15.88
CA LEU A 149 5.31 -3.07 -16.39
C LEU A 149 5.54 -1.96 -15.35
N HIS A 150 4.47 -1.41 -14.80
CA HIS A 150 4.52 -0.39 -13.76
C HIS A 150 5.13 -0.92 -12.46
N VAL A 151 4.87 -2.18 -12.11
CA VAL A 151 5.53 -2.81 -10.95
C VAL A 151 7.04 -2.79 -11.10
N TYR A 152 7.59 -3.09 -12.29
CA TYR A 152 9.03 -3.04 -12.53
C TYR A 152 9.57 -1.60 -12.47
N GLU A 153 8.82 -0.61 -12.96
CA GLU A 153 9.18 0.80 -12.81
C GLU A 153 9.23 1.20 -11.32
N TRP A 154 8.27 0.73 -10.53
CA TRP A 154 8.28 0.98 -9.07
C TRP A 154 9.44 0.29 -8.35
N LEU A 155 9.87 -0.91 -8.80
CA LEU A 155 11.05 -1.59 -8.23
C LEU A 155 12.36 -0.85 -8.52
N ASP A 156 12.44 -0.09 -9.61
CA ASP A 156 13.61 0.70 -10.03
C ASP A 156 13.57 2.15 -9.51
N SER A 157 12.60 2.51 -8.68
CA SER A 157 12.43 3.86 -8.14
C SER A 157 13.52 4.22 -7.13
N ASP A 158 13.87 5.52 -7.05
CA ASP A 158 14.71 6.09 -6.00
C ASP A 158 13.96 6.31 -4.66
N LYS A 159 12.64 6.11 -4.65
CA LYS A 159 11.77 6.30 -3.47
C LYS A 159 11.57 4.98 -2.72
N PRO A 160 12.02 4.86 -1.46
CA PRO A 160 11.97 3.60 -0.71
C PRO A 160 10.57 2.99 -0.59
N TYR A 161 9.55 3.82 -0.38
CA TYR A 161 8.17 3.31 -0.25
C TYR A 161 7.53 2.97 -1.60
N THR A 162 7.97 3.56 -2.71
CA THR A 162 7.57 3.14 -4.06
C THR A 162 8.15 1.75 -4.37
N VAL A 163 9.45 1.52 -4.10
CA VAL A 163 10.07 0.18 -4.19
C VAL A 163 9.34 -0.82 -3.30
N ARG A 164 9.07 -0.44 -2.04
CA ARG A 164 8.32 -1.28 -1.10
C ARG A 164 6.94 -1.64 -1.64
N TYR A 165 6.23 -0.69 -2.24
CA TYR A 165 4.91 -0.91 -2.83
C TYR A 165 4.97 -1.88 -4.01
N GLY A 166 5.97 -1.75 -4.89
CA GLY A 166 6.23 -2.68 -5.99
C GLY A 166 6.43 -4.11 -5.51
N ILE A 167 7.32 -4.33 -4.52
CA ILE A 167 7.54 -5.66 -3.89
C ILE A 167 6.23 -6.17 -3.26
N GLY A 168 5.51 -5.30 -2.54
CA GLY A 168 4.22 -5.63 -1.92
C GLY A 168 3.15 -6.01 -2.93
N THR A 169 3.15 -5.39 -4.11
CA THR A 169 2.24 -5.71 -5.22
C THR A 169 2.54 -7.07 -5.80
N LEU A 170 3.82 -7.40 -6.07
CA LEU A 170 4.24 -8.75 -6.48
C LEU A 170 3.79 -9.80 -5.44
N MET A 171 3.98 -9.52 -4.16
CA MET A 171 3.59 -10.43 -3.08
C MET A 171 2.09 -10.72 -3.05
N ARG A 172 1.26 -9.70 -3.35
CA ARG A 172 -0.21 -9.81 -3.26
C ARG A 172 -0.87 -10.40 -4.49
N LEU A 173 -0.30 -10.16 -5.68
CA LEU A 173 -0.96 -10.48 -6.93
C LEU A 173 -0.29 -11.60 -7.74
N TYR A 174 1.01 -11.88 -7.50
CA TYR A 174 1.80 -12.76 -8.38
C TYR A 174 2.49 -13.93 -7.66
N LEU A 175 2.03 -14.31 -6.46
CA LEU A 175 2.59 -15.48 -5.74
C LEU A 175 1.72 -16.75 -5.82
N ASP A 176 0.55 -16.66 -6.42
CA ASP A 176 -0.37 -17.79 -6.61
C ASP A 176 -0.32 -18.31 -8.06
N GLU A 177 -1.41 -18.23 -8.80
CA GLU A 177 -1.54 -18.75 -10.16
C GLU A 177 -0.59 -18.10 -11.19
N ASP A 178 -0.27 -16.81 -10.98
CA ASP A 178 0.63 -16.04 -11.85
C ASP A 178 2.09 -16.07 -11.36
N PHE A 179 2.46 -17.05 -10.53
CA PHE A 179 3.80 -17.11 -10.00
C PHE A 179 4.83 -17.41 -11.10
N ASP A 180 5.87 -16.57 -11.16
CA ASP A 180 7.10 -16.82 -11.90
C ASP A 180 8.27 -16.62 -10.93
N ILE A 181 9.20 -17.59 -10.91
CA ILE A 181 10.42 -17.52 -10.09
C ILE A 181 11.26 -16.27 -10.39
N LYS A 182 11.17 -15.74 -11.61
CA LYS A 182 11.83 -14.50 -12.01
C LYS A 182 11.50 -13.36 -11.05
N TYR A 183 10.24 -13.22 -10.62
CA TYR A 183 9.85 -12.14 -9.69
C TYR A 183 10.58 -12.27 -8.34
N ALA A 184 10.70 -13.50 -7.83
CA ALA A 184 11.41 -13.73 -6.58
C ALA A 184 12.92 -13.49 -6.70
N LEU A 185 13.51 -13.85 -7.85
CA LEU A 185 14.91 -13.57 -8.16
C LEU A 185 15.17 -12.06 -8.29
N ASP A 186 14.28 -11.33 -8.95
CA ASP A 186 14.41 -9.89 -9.12
C ASP A 186 14.29 -9.17 -7.77
N VAL A 187 13.32 -9.55 -6.92
CA VAL A 187 13.20 -9.02 -5.55
C VAL A 187 14.44 -9.36 -4.72
N ALA A 188 14.99 -10.55 -4.81
CA ALA A 188 16.18 -10.96 -4.07
C ALA A 188 17.42 -10.12 -4.44
N LYS A 189 17.51 -9.68 -5.71
CA LYS A 189 18.63 -8.89 -6.24
C LYS A 189 18.57 -7.41 -5.87
N ILE A 190 17.43 -6.87 -5.42
CA ILE A 190 17.32 -5.45 -5.02
C ILE A 190 18.38 -5.16 -3.95
N ARG A 191 19.16 -4.11 -4.14
CA ARG A 191 20.13 -3.59 -3.17
C ARG A 191 19.61 -2.27 -2.60
N SER A 192 19.54 -2.16 -1.29
CA SER A 192 19.05 -0.97 -0.61
C SER A 192 19.64 -0.89 0.79
N GLU A 193 19.95 0.33 1.24
CA GLU A 193 20.30 0.60 2.64
C GLU A 193 19.03 0.86 3.49
N GLU A 194 17.87 1.00 2.86
CA GLU A 194 16.62 1.34 3.50
C GLU A 194 16.01 0.14 4.25
N TYR A 195 15.86 0.29 5.56
CA TYR A 195 15.32 -0.76 6.43
C TYR A 195 13.95 -1.28 5.96
N TYR A 196 13.05 -0.37 5.54
CA TYR A 196 11.68 -0.74 5.15
C TYR A 196 11.61 -1.45 3.80
N VAL A 197 12.57 -1.19 2.90
CA VAL A 197 12.72 -1.95 1.64
C VAL A 197 13.23 -3.35 1.96
N ASN A 198 14.31 -3.47 2.74
CA ASN A 198 14.91 -4.75 3.10
C ASN A 198 13.96 -5.63 3.93
N MET A 199 13.13 -5.03 4.80
CA MET A 199 12.09 -5.74 5.53
C MET A 199 11.00 -6.29 4.59
N MET A 200 10.61 -5.55 3.54
CA MET A 200 9.63 -6.03 2.56
C MET A 200 10.21 -7.14 1.68
N LYS A 201 11.48 -7.05 1.26
CA LYS A 201 12.18 -8.15 0.58
C LYS A 201 12.12 -9.44 1.40
N ALA A 202 12.49 -9.33 2.68
CA ALA A 202 12.45 -10.48 3.59
C ALA A 202 11.03 -11.06 3.76
N TRP A 203 10.02 -10.18 3.85
CA TRP A 203 8.62 -10.61 3.94
C TRP A 203 8.13 -11.26 2.66
N TYR A 204 8.49 -10.69 1.50
CA TYR A 204 8.18 -11.27 0.20
C TYR A 204 8.74 -12.70 0.08
N ILE A 205 10.05 -12.90 0.32
CA ILE A 205 10.70 -14.22 0.20
C ILE A 205 10.11 -15.22 1.20
N ALA A 206 9.84 -14.81 2.44
CA ALA A 206 9.19 -15.68 3.43
C ALA A 206 7.76 -16.09 3.00
N THR A 207 7.01 -15.18 2.38
CA THR A 207 5.67 -15.47 1.87
C THR A 207 5.73 -16.36 0.62
N ALA A 208 6.70 -16.11 -0.25
CA ALA A 208 6.95 -16.91 -1.44
C ALA A 208 7.35 -18.35 -1.05
N LEU A 209 8.23 -18.54 -0.08
CA LEU A 209 8.54 -19.87 0.48
C LEU A 209 7.30 -20.60 1.02
N ALA A 210 6.39 -19.86 1.67
CA ALA A 210 5.16 -20.46 2.20
C ALA A 210 4.16 -20.92 1.13
N LYS A 211 4.29 -20.42 -0.11
CA LYS A 211 3.39 -20.71 -1.24
C LYS A 211 4.07 -21.58 -2.31
N GLN A 212 5.35 -21.37 -2.56
CA GLN A 212 6.13 -21.92 -3.67
C GLN A 212 7.48 -22.44 -3.17
N TYR A 213 7.47 -23.30 -2.12
CA TYR A 213 8.66 -23.67 -1.35
C TYR A 213 9.82 -24.13 -2.21
N ASP A 214 9.60 -25.16 -3.04
CA ASP A 214 10.67 -25.81 -3.83
C ASP A 214 11.27 -24.87 -4.88
N ALA A 215 10.44 -24.02 -5.48
CA ALA A 215 10.89 -23.05 -6.48
C ALA A 215 11.70 -21.89 -5.87
N VAL A 216 11.39 -21.48 -4.63
CA VAL A 216 12.01 -20.31 -3.98
C VAL A 216 13.19 -20.67 -3.10
N LEU A 217 13.25 -21.91 -2.59
CA LEU A 217 14.31 -22.40 -1.72
C LEU A 217 15.73 -22.15 -2.26
N PRO A 218 16.04 -22.34 -3.57
CA PRO A 218 17.36 -22.07 -4.13
C PRO A 218 17.87 -20.64 -3.88
N ILE A 219 16.98 -19.64 -3.77
CA ILE A 219 17.37 -18.25 -3.46
C ILE A 219 18.15 -18.18 -2.13
N LEU A 220 17.75 -18.97 -1.14
CA LEU A 220 18.43 -19.04 0.14
C LEU A 220 19.63 -20.00 0.12
N GLN A 221 19.54 -21.12 -0.59
CA GLN A 221 20.65 -22.07 -0.72
C GLN A 221 21.87 -21.44 -1.39
N GLU A 222 21.63 -20.64 -2.44
CA GLU A 222 22.66 -19.95 -3.22
C GLU A 222 23.02 -18.56 -2.65
N LYS A 223 22.38 -18.13 -1.54
CA LYS A 223 22.65 -16.85 -0.85
C LYS A 223 22.54 -15.64 -1.76
N LEU A 224 21.48 -15.56 -2.58
CA LEU A 224 21.30 -14.52 -3.60
C LEU A 224 20.92 -13.15 -3.02
N MET A 225 20.64 -13.05 -1.73
CA MET A 225 20.28 -11.84 -1.01
C MET A 225 21.46 -11.25 -0.23
N ASP A 226 21.34 -9.99 0.22
CA ASP A 226 22.21 -9.47 1.28
C ASP A 226 21.97 -10.24 2.59
N SER A 227 23.02 -10.33 3.43
CA SER A 227 23.00 -11.19 4.65
C SER A 227 21.87 -10.83 5.62
N TRP A 228 21.54 -9.54 5.77
CA TRP A 228 20.48 -9.12 6.68
C TRP A 228 19.10 -9.56 6.18
N SER A 229 18.77 -9.27 4.93
CA SER A 229 17.48 -9.66 4.32
C SER A 229 17.35 -11.18 4.25
N HIS A 230 18.44 -11.90 3.95
CA HIS A 230 18.49 -13.35 3.93
C HIS A 230 18.10 -13.95 5.30
N ASN A 231 18.81 -13.55 6.37
CA ASN A 231 18.53 -14.04 7.71
C ASN A 231 17.13 -13.64 8.21
N LYS A 232 16.68 -12.45 7.83
CA LYS A 232 15.35 -11.96 8.15
C LYS A 232 14.25 -12.73 7.42
N ALA A 233 14.46 -13.12 6.16
CA ALA A 233 13.54 -13.96 5.40
C ALA A 233 13.40 -15.35 6.06
N ILE A 234 14.52 -15.98 6.46
CA ILE A 234 14.51 -17.23 7.21
C ILE A 234 13.74 -17.08 8.53
N GLN A 235 14.00 -15.99 9.28
CA GLN A 235 13.27 -15.73 10.53
C GLN A 235 11.77 -15.69 10.29
N LYS A 236 11.31 -14.87 9.32
CA LYS A 236 9.88 -14.71 8.99
C LYS A 236 9.24 -15.99 8.44
N ALA A 237 9.95 -16.76 7.62
CA ALA A 237 9.46 -18.05 7.14
C ALA A 237 9.23 -19.02 8.30
N ARG A 238 10.13 -19.07 9.29
CA ARG A 238 10.00 -19.92 10.49
C ARG A 238 8.86 -19.51 11.42
N GLU A 239 8.42 -18.26 11.38
CA GLU A 239 7.24 -17.76 12.10
C GLU A 239 5.93 -18.20 11.43
N SER A 240 5.97 -18.59 10.14
CA SER A 240 4.79 -18.99 9.39
C SER A 240 4.27 -20.37 9.80
N TYR A 241 2.94 -20.50 9.95
CA TYR A 241 2.27 -21.79 10.15
C TYR A 241 2.19 -22.65 8.88
N ARG A 242 2.48 -22.07 7.71
CA ARG A 242 2.46 -22.78 6.42
C ARG A 242 3.77 -23.50 6.11
N ILE A 243 4.82 -23.23 6.87
CA ILE A 243 6.13 -23.90 6.77
C ILE A 243 6.17 -25.02 7.79
N THR A 244 6.46 -26.24 7.33
CA THR A 244 6.49 -27.43 8.19
C THR A 244 7.65 -27.39 9.20
N PRO A 245 7.58 -28.13 10.32
CA PRO A 245 8.69 -28.19 11.28
C PRO A 245 10.03 -28.60 10.64
N GLN A 246 10.03 -29.59 9.74
CA GLN A 246 11.22 -30.05 9.03
C GLN A 246 11.82 -28.96 8.13
N GLN A 247 10.95 -28.25 7.39
CA GLN A 247 11.38 -27.09 6.58
C GLN A 247 11.96 -25.98 7.45
N LYS A 248 11.36 -25.69 8.62
CA LYS A 248 11.87 -24.68 9.57
C LYS A 248 13.26 -25.04 10.10
N GLU A 249 13.49 -26.31 10.40
CA GLU A 249 14.77 -26.80 10.83
C GLU A 249 15.82 -26.64 9.71
N TYR A 250 15.51 -27.12 8.52
CA TYR A 250 16.37 -26.95 7.36
C TYR A 250 16.71 -25.49 7.05
N LEU A 251 15.70 -24.60 7.00
CA LEU A 251 15.93 -23.17 6.80
C LEU A 251 16.87 -22.57 7.85
N SER A 252 16.88 -23.10 9.08
CA SER A 252 17.79 -22.63 10.13
C SER A 252 19.26 -22.91 9.82
N THR A 253 19.56 -23.98 9.06
CA THR A 253 20.93 -24.34 8.66
C THR A 253 21.46 -23.43 7.53
N LEU A 254 20.58 -22.70 6.82
CA LEU A 254 20.95 -21.85 5.70
C LEU A 254 21.33 -20.41 6.11
N LYS A 255 21.30 -20.05 7.39
CA LYS A 255 21.71 -18.73 7.86
C LYS A 255 23.15 -18.40 7.51
N VAL A 256 23.42 -17.11 7.27
CA VAL A 256 24.74 -16.56 6.91
C VAL A 256 25.20 -15.54 7.96
#